data_279e7035583a6138b9e73c4cd9645f72
#
_entry.id   279e7035583a6138b9e73c4cd9645f72
#
_cell.length_a   1.000
_cell.length_b   1.000
_cell.length_c   1.000
_cell.angle_alpha   90.00
_cell.angle_beta   90.00
_cell.angle_gamma   90.00
#
_symmetry.space_group_name_H-M   'P 1'
#
loop_
_entity.id
_entity.type
_entity.pdbx_description
1 polymer ?
#
loop_
_entity_poly.entity_id
_entity_poly.type
_entity_poly.pdbx_seq_one_letter_code
_entity_poly.pdbx_strand_id
1 'polypeptide(L)'
;ANRFFWQYQGRPVLLVGGSDTVNLFQWNETALRKQLDRLRAAGGNYVRNSMGSHYEGDVQPFAQCADGRYDLTRWNPEYWNRFERLLRMTQERDIIVQVELWELWATYGEHWKQSPWNPVNNINYTTENTRLAIAYPRPQYRNGTSYGKPTDFFLTLPELQDDRLVLTYQKRFAEKLLQHTLPYGHVLYCITNEIHPQYPPEWGWYWARFIRQQAAGRPVFITEMYWTPDFQAAQHWASLERPEVFDFFEASQNSALHDPEAHWRNLQYARRRLASRPRPINHTKTYGADSGPSWAGNDRHAVECFWRSLIGGAASIRFHRPPAGLGLSDLAVRHLRSARLLAEVFDFFRAVPGAEHRGLFGRAPNEAYLTSVPNEQYAIYFPDGGSVELDLVEVPGSFTLRWLNIGESRWTPAQEVSGNARLELQAPAKGQWVAVLSLRK
;
A
#
# COMPACT_ATOMS: atom_id res chain seq x y z
N ALA A 1 4.19 -22.18 5.06
CA ALA A 1 4.50 -20.75 4.94
C ALA A 1 3.35 -19.92 5.50
N ASN A 2 3.66 -18.84 6.22
CA ASN A 2 2.65 -17.93 6.76
C ASN A 2 1.99 -17.15 5.62
N ARG A 3 0.72 -17.41 5.35
CA ARG A 3 -0.04 -16.80 4.25
C ARG A 3 -0.35 -15.32 4.45
N PHE A 4 -0.06 -14.75 5.62
CA PHE A 4 -0.13 -13.31 5.84
C PHE A 4 1.01 -12.54 5.18
N PHE A 5 2.03 -13.22 4.64
CA PHE A 5 3.17 -12.60 3.98
C PHE A 5 3.30 -13.06 2.53
N TRP A 6 3.89 -12.21 1.72
CA TRP A 6 4.20 -12.49 0.34
C TRP A 6 5.27 -13.58 0.20
N GLN A 7 5.21 -14.29 -0.90
CA GLN A 7 6.29 -15.15 -1.37
C GLN A 7 6.75 -14.66 -2.74
N TYR A 8 8.03 -14.48 -2.90
CA TYR A 8 8.65 -14.11 -4.16
C TYR A 8 9.85 -15.02 -4.41
N GLN A 9 9.94 -15.60 -5.63
CA GLN A 9 10.99 -16.56 -6.00
C GLN A 9 11.17 -17.70 -4.97
N GLY A 10 10.05 -18.22 -4.45
CA GLY A 10 10.03 -19.35 -3.50
C GLY A 10 10.41 -19.01 -2.05
N ARG A 11 10.61 -17.73 -1.72
CA ARG A 11 10.99 -17.27 -0.38
C ARG A 11 9.95 -16.29 0.18
N PRO A 12 9.68 -16.30 1.50
CA PRO A 12 8.87 -15.27 2.11
C PRO A 12 9.58 -13.91 1.99
N VAL A 13 8.82 -12.87 1.73
CA VAL A 13 9.34 -11.52 1.53
C VAL A 13 8.48 -10.49 2.26
N LEU A 14 9.15 -9.58 2.96
CA LEU A 14 8.56 -8.37 3.51
C LEU A 14 8.75 -7.24 2.51
N LEU A 15 7.66 -6.59 2.10
CA LEU A 15 7.69 -5.50 1.16
C LEU A 15 7.74 -4.16 1.90
N VAL A 16 8.81 -3.40 1.71
CA VAL A 16 8.95 -2.06 2.25
C VAL A 16 9.40 -1.09 1.17
N GLY A 17 8.88 0.15 1.20
CA GLY A 17 9.23 1.07 0.14
C GLY A 17 8.79 2.51 0.33
N GLY A 18 8.96 3.27 -0.74
CA GLY A 18 8.60 4.67 -0.90
C GLY A 18 8.81 5.12 -2.33
N SER A 19 8.17 6.20 -2.74
CA SER A 19 8.45 6.85 -4.03
C SER A 19 7.95 8.30 -4.02
N ASP A 20 8.61 9.16 -4.82
CA ASP A 20 8.33 10.59 -4.83
C ASP A 20 7.20 10.99 -5.77
N THR A 21 6.60 10.02 -6.46
CA THR A 21 5.39 10.21 -7.29
C THR A 21 4.47 9.00 -7.22
N VAL A 22 3.25 9.12 -7.75
CA VAL A 22 2.28 8.02 -7.90
C VAL A 22 2.43 7.28 -9.23
N ASN A 23 3.01 7.90 -10.24
CA ASN A 23 3.12 7.40 -11.61
C ASN A 23 4.58 7.40 -12.09
N LEU A 24 5.42 6.61 -11.40
CA LEU A 24 6.87 6.51 -11.67
C LEU A 24 7.21 6.23 -13.13
N PHE A 25 6.35 5.51 -13.85
CA PHE A 25 6.60 5.17 -15.26
C PHE A 25 6.67 6.39 -16.17
N GLN A 26 6.01 7.51 -15.79
CA GLN A 26 6.03 8.75 -16.57
C GLN A 26 7.38 9.49 -16.52
N TRP A 27 8.21 9.19 -15.53
CA TRP A 27 9.51 9.83 -15.38
C TRP A 27 10.47 9.47 -16.50
N ASN A 28 11.38 10.39 -16.84
CA ASN A 28 12.49 10.08 -17.73
C ASN A 28 13.38 8.98 -17.12
N GLU A 29 14.13 8.28 -17.95
CA GLU A 29 14.89 7.11 -17.53
C GLU A 29 15.91 7.42 -16.43
N THR A 30 16.60 8.56 -16.52
CA THR A 30 17.62 8.95 -15.55
C THR A 30 17.03 9.17 -14.15
N ALA A 31 15.91 9.90 -14.06
CA ALA A 31 15.22 10.15 -12.80
C ALA A 31 14.64 8.85 -12.21
N LEU A 32 14.02 8.03 -13.05
CA LEU A 32 13.49 6.73 -12.65
C LEU A 32 14.61 5.81 -12.11
N ARG A 33 15.71 5.70 -12.81
CA ARG A 33 16.89 4.91 -12.40
C ARG A 33 17.39 5.36 -11.04
N LYS A 34 17.61 6.66 -10.87
CA LYS A 34 18.07 7.24 -9.59
C LYS A 34 17.12 6.91 -8.44
N GLN A 35 15.82 7.01 -8.65
CA GLN A 35 14.80 6.69 -7.66
C GLN A 35 14.83 5.22 -7.24
N LEU A 36 14.87 4.29 -8.23
CA LEU A 36 14.87 2.86 -7.97
C LEU A 36 16.19 2.39 -7.32
N ASP A 37 17.34 2.95 -7.75
CA ASP A 37 18.64 2.64 -7.15
C ASP A 37 18.72 3.14 -5.70
N ARG A 38 18.20 4.35 -5.41
CA ARG A 38 18.09 4.88 -4.05
C ARG A 38 17.20 3.99 -3.16
N LEU A 39 16.04 3.56 -3.68
CA LEU A 39 15.14 2.67 -2.97
C LEU A 39 15.84 1.35 -2.61
N ARG A 40 16.48 0.71 -3.60
CA ARG A 40 17.23 -0.55 -3.40
C ARG A 40 18.37 -0.39 -2.38
N ALA A 41 19.15 0.68 -2.48
CA ALA A 41 20.24 0.98 -1.54
C ALA A 41 19.77 1.22 -0.10
N ALA A 42 18.50 1.63 0.08
CA ALA A 42 17.85 1.73 1.37
C ALA A 42 17.28 0.38 1.88
N GLY A 43 17.41 -0.70 1.12
CA GLY A 43 16.79 -2.00 1.42
C GLY A 43 15.31 -2.09 1.01
N GLY A 44 14.78 -1.08 0.30
CA GLY A 44 13.41 -1.09 -0.21
C GLY A 44 13.27 -1.99 -1.44
N ASN A 45 12.10 -2.61 -1.55
CA ASN A 45 11.78 -3.57 -2.61
C ASN A 45 10.32 -3.47 -3.08
N TYR A 46 9.66 -2.34 -2.84
CA TYR A 46 8.25 -2.17 -3.16
C TYR A 46 7.93 -0.75 -3.61
N VAL A 47 7.25 -0.63 -4.75
CA VAL A 47 6.72 0.62 -5.27
C VAL A 47 5.25 0.45 -5.69
N ARG A 48 4.54 1.56 -5.72
CA ARG A 48 3.21 1.72 -6.28
C ARG A 48 3.33 2.50 -7.58
N ASN A 49 2.53 2.16 -8.58
CA ASN A 49 2.42 2.90 -9.82
C ASN A 49 0.97 2.99 -10.28
N SER A 50 0.44 4.21 -10.36
CA SER A 50 -0.84 4.44 -11.00
C SER A 50 -0.66 4.66 -12.51
N MET A 51 -1.69 4.33 -13.28
CA MET A 51 -1.67 4.48 -14.74
C MET A 51 -2.17 5.85 -15.20
N GLY A 52 -2.33 6.80 -14.29
CA GLY A 52 -2.78 8.15 -14.60
C GLY A 52 -1.68 9.06 -15.16
N SER A 53 -2.13 10.16 -15.79
CA SER A 53 -1.29 11.25 -16.27
C SER A 53 -1.69 12.51 -15.49
N HIS A 54 -0.81 12.99 -14.59
CA HIS A 54 -1.14 13.95 -13.55
C HIS A 54 -0.29 15.21 -13.57
N TYR A 55 0.88 15.14 -14.21
CA TYR A 55 1.88 16.19 -14.14
C TYR A 55 2.26 16.70 -15.52
N GLU A 56 2.85 17.87 -15.57
CA GLU A 56 3.42 18.42 -16.79
C GLU A 56 4.47 17.45 -17.36
N GLY A 57 4.39 17.19 -18.66
CA GLY A 57 5.25 16.21 -19.35
C GLY A 57 4.77 14.76 -19.31
N ASP A 58 3.69 14.47 -18.57
CA ASP A 58 3.03 13.17 -18.65
C ASP A 58 2.35 12.98 -20.01
N VAL A 59 2.39 11.78 -20.52
CA VAL A 59 1.76 11.43 -21.81
C VAL A 59 0.51 10.56 -21.58
N GLN A 60 -0.47 10.68 -22.47
CA GLN A 60 -1.71 9.91 -22.40
C GLN A 60 -1.58 8.55 -23.12
N PRO A 61 -2.38 7.54 -22.75
CA PRO A 61 -2.26 6.19 -23.28
C PRO A 61 -2.67 6.02 -24.75
N PHE A 62 -3.42 6.98 -25.28
CA PHE A 62 -3.97 6.92 -26.63
C PHE A 62 -3.31 7.94 -27.56
N ALA A 63 -3.31 7.64 -28.86
CA ALA A 63 -2.77 8.53 -29.86
C ALA A 63 -3.69 9.76 -30.05
N GLN A 64 -3.05 10.92 -30.21
CA GLN A 64 -3.74 12.17 -30.49
C GLN A 64 -3.93 12.36 -32.00
N CYS A 65 -5.09 12.87 -32.39
CA CYS A 65 -5.43 13.25 -33.76
C CYS A 65 -4.92 14.68 -34.07
N ALA A 66 -4.98 15.10 -35.33
CA ALA A 66 -4.55 16.41 -35.74
C ALA A 66 -5.33 17.56 -35.12
N ASP A 67 -6.59 17.31 -34.72
CA ASP A 67 -7.47 18.28 -34.05
C ASP A 67 -7.28 18.31 -32.52
N GLY A 68 -6.31 17.58 -32.00
CA GLY A 68 -6.00 17.51 -30.57
C GLY A 68 -6.82 16.50 -29.77
N ARG A 69 -7.87 15.90 -30.33
CA ARG A 69 -8.64 14.83 -29.68
C ARG A 69 -7.92 13.49 -29.75
N TYR A 70 -8.28 12.57 -28.87
CA TYR A 70 -7.70 11.24 -28.82
C TYR A 70 -8.50 10.22 -29.63
N ASP A 71 -7.79 9.26 -30.21
CA ASP A 71 -8.39 8.05 -30.79
C ASP A 71 -8.17 6.87 -29.85
N LEU A 72 -9.20 6.44 -29.14
CA LEU A 72 -9.16 5.34 -28.18
C LEU A 72 -8.95 3.97 -28.82
N THR A 73 -8.92 3.91 -30.16
CA THR A 73 -8.55 2.70 -30.91
C THR A 73 -7.05 2.62 -31.20
N ARG A 74 -6.31 3.72 -31.00
CA ARG A 74 -4.87 3.82 -31.30
C ARG A 74 -4.07 4.13 -30.05
N TRP A 75 -3.02 3.36 -29.82
CA TRP A 75 -2.14 3.51 -28.67
C TRP A 75 -1.09 4.61 -28.91
N ASN A 76 -0.72 5.33 -27.85
CA ASN A 76 0.46 6.18 -27.84
C ASN A 76 1.70 5.32 -27.49
N PRO A 77 2.64 5.07 -28.41
CA PRO A 77 3.78 4.21 -28.15
C PRO A 77 4.66 4.71 -27.00
N GLU A 78 4.78 6.03 -26.83
CA GLU A 78 5.63 6.62 -25.79
C GLU A 78 5.11 6.27 -24.38
N TYR A 79 3.80 6.32 -24.15
CA TYR A 79 3.20 5.94 -22.88
C TYR A 79 3.53 4.48 -22.51
N TRP A 80 3.33 3.58 -23.46
CA TRP A 80 3.53 2.15 -23.22
C TRP A 80 5.00 1.78 -23.15
N ASN A 81 5.88 2.44 -23.86
CA ASN A 81 7.34 2.28 -23.76
C ASN A 81 7.85 2.76 -22.38
N ARG A 82 7.32 3.87 -21.86
CA ARG A 82 7.62 4.32 -20.49
C ARG A 82 7.19 3.29 -19.47
N PHE A 83 6.01 2.71 -19.63
CA PHE A 83 5.51 1.68 -18.71
C PHE A 83 6.34 0.40 -18.78
N GLU A 84 6.67 -0.09 -19.96
CA GLU A 84 7.55 -1.24 -20.15
C GLU A 84 8.94 -1.02 -19.53
N ARG A 85 9.48 0.18 -19.66
CA ARG A 85 10.74 0.57 -19.03
C ARG A 85 10.67 0.45 -17.49
N LEU A 86 9.58 0.92 -16.88
CA LEU A 86 9.36 0.75 -15.42
C LEU A 86 9.42 -0.73 -15.04
N LEU A 87 8.62 -1.57 -15.72
CA LEU A 87 8.54 -3.00 -15.42
C LEU A 87 9.89 -3.70 -15.51
N ARG A 88 10.64 -3.44 -16.60
CA ARG A 88 12.00 -3.98 -16.78
C ARG A 88 12.95 -3.50 -15.69
N MET A 89 12.98 -2.19 -15.40
CA MET A 89 13.92 -1.62 -14.43
C MET A 89 13.63 -2.05 -13.00
N THR A 90 12.35 -2.31 -12.65
CA THR A 90 11.97 -2.83 -11.33
C THR A 90 12.28 -4.32 -11.21
N GLN A 91 12.09 -5.11 -12.28
CA GLN A 91 12.50 -6.52 -12.32
C GLN A 91 14.01 -6.69 -12.12
N GLU A 92 14.83 -5.90 -12.81
CA GLU A 92 16.30 -5.91 -12.67
C GLU A 92 16.78 -5.64 -11.24
N ARG A 93 15.91 -5.10 -10.38
CA ARG A 93 16.23 -4.69 -8.99
C ARG A 93 15.48 -5.50 -7.93
N ASP A 94 14.74 -6.53 -8.30
CA ASP A 94 13.86 -7.28 -7.41
C ASP A 94 12.87 -6.37 -6.64
N ILE A 95 12.35 -5.35 -7.31
CA ILE A 95 11.35 -4.42 -6.77
C ILE A 95 9.96 -4.84 -7.24
N ILE A 96 9.08 -5.19 -6.33
CA ILE A 96 7.68 -5.51 -6.59
C ILE A 96 6.92 -4.21 -6.91
N VAL A 97 6.08 -4.25 -7.94
CA VAL A 97 5.27 -3.11 -8.38
C VAL A 97 3.79 -3.40 -8.15
N GLN A 98 3.11 -2.57 -7.36
CA GLN A 98 1.65 -2.56 -7.34
C GLN A 98 1.15 -1.58 -8.39
N VAL A 99 0.50 -2.10 -9.42
CA VAL A 99 -0.10 -1.32 -10.51
C VAL A 99 -1.57 -1.06 -10.19
N GLU A 100 -1.98 0.20 -10.25
CA GLU A 100 -3.38 0.62 -10.12
C GLU A 100 -3.95 0.91 -11.50
N LEU A 101 -4.96 0.09 -11.90
CA LEU A 101 -5.54 0.18 -13.24
C LEU A 101 -6.31 1.49 -13.43
N TRP A 102 -7.13 1.82 -12.44
CA TRP A 102 -8.03 2.97 -12.46
C TRP A 102 -7.76 3.92 -11.31
N GLU A 103 -8.04 5.17 -11.52
CA GLU A 103 -7.92 6.21 -10.50
C GLU A 103 -9.21 7.01 -10.41
N LEU A 104 -9.83 6.98 -9.25
CA LEU A 104 -11.05 7.74 -9.02
C LEU A 104 -10.82 9.25 -9.22
N TRP A 105 -9.71 9.77 -8.72
CA TRP A 105 -9.37 11.19 -8.78
C TRP A 105 -9.15 11.72 -10.20
N ALA A 106 -8.74 10.85 -11.13
CA ALA A 106 -8.56 11.20 -12.53
C ALA A 106 -9.90 11.46 -13.25
N THR A 107 -11.03 11.09 -12.65
CA THR A 107 -12.36 11.27 -13.22
C THR A 107 -13.07 12.53 -12.73
N TYR A 108 -12.37 13.41 -12.00
CA TYR A 108 -12.95 14.66 -11.45
C TYR A 108 -12.16 15.92 -11.84
N GLY A 109 -12.86 17.04 -11.88
CA GLY A 109 -12.28 18.39 -12.00
C GLY A 109 -11.39 18.55 -13.23
N GLU A 110 -10.23 19.18 -13.05
CA GLU A 110 -9.30 19.47 -14.16
C GLU A 110 -8.71 18.20 -14.78
N HIS A 111 -8.48 17.14 -13.99
CA HIS A 111 -8.01 15.86 -14.55
C HIS A 111 -9.02 15.27 -15.53
N TRP A 112 -10.31 15.30 -15.20
CA TRP A 112 -11.35 14.85 -16.11
C TRP A 112 -11.45 15.70 -17.37
N LYS A 113 -11.34 17.02 -17.25
CA LYS A 113 -11.36 17.92 -18.41
C LYS A 113 -10.28 17.60 -19.44
N GLN A 114 -9.13 17.12 -19.00
CA GLN A 114 -7.99 16.77 -19.85
C GLN A 114 -7.93 15.28 -20.21
N SER A 115 -8.77 14.47 -19.60
CA SER A 115 -8.78 13.02 -19.77
C SER A 115 -9.17 12.62 -21.18
N PRO A 116 -8.49 11.68 -21.85
CA PRO A 116 -8.93 11.11 -23.12
C PRO A 116 -10.29 10.38 -23.01
N TRP A 117 -10.67 10.00 -21.80
CA TRP A 117 -11.97 9.38 -21.52
C TRP A 117 -13.14 10.38 -21.49
N ASN A 118 -12.88 11.65 -21.45
CA ASN A 118 -13.94 12.67 -21.54
C ASN A 118 -14.53 12.69 -22.95
N PRO A 119 -15.86 12.66 -23.11
CA PRO A 119 -16.50 12.64 -24.42
C PRO A 119 -16.10 13.76 -25.40
N VAL A 120 -15.68 14.92 -24.88
CA VAL A 120 -15.24 16.02 -25.73
C VAL A 120 -13.78 15.90 -26.21
N ASN A 121 -12.99 15.02 -25.58
CA ASN A 121 -11.57 14.87 -25.85
C ASN A 121 -11.23 13.68 -26.75
N ASN A 122 -12.21 12.88 -27.16
CA ASN A 122 -11.97 11.75 -28.06
C ASN A 122 -12.90 11.78 -29.27
N ILE A 123 -12.58 11.00 -30.29
CA ILE A 123 -13.34 10.87 -31.53
C ILE A 123 -14.29 9.66 -31.53
N ASN A 124 -14.28 8.84 -30.48
CA ASN A 124 -14.89 7.52 -30.48
C ASN A 124 -16.30 7.48 -29.90
N TYR A 125 -16.64 8.45 -29.07
CA TYR A 125 -17.99 8.64 -28.52
C TYR A 125 -18.25 10.08 -28.11
N THR A 126 -19.53 10.39 -27.90
CA THR A 126 -20.02 11.71 -27.50
C THR A 126 -20.92 11.60 -26.27
N THR A 127 -21.36 12.71 -25.71
CA THR A 127 -22.35 12.72 -24.61
C THR A 127 -23.74 12.20 -25.01
N GLU A 128 -24.01 12.05 -26.31
CA GLU A 128 -25.29 11.54 -26.82
C GLU A 128 -25.36 10.01 -26.84
N ASN A 129 -24.19 9.36 -26.99
CA ASN A 129 -24.11 7.91 -27.11
C ASN A 129 -23.39 7.20 -25.96
N THR A 130 -23.07 7.94 -24.89
CA THR A 130 -22.56 7.43 -23.61
C THR A 130 -23.30 8.07 -22.43
N ARG A 131 -23.07 7.53 -21.22
CA ARG A 131 -23.57 8.14 -19.99
C ARG A 131 -22.57 9.12 -19.36
N LEU A 132 -21.36 9.25 -19.93
CA LEU A 132 -20.32 10.11 -19.40
C LEU A 132 -20.69 11.59 -19.57
N ALA A 133 -20.58 12.36 -18.48
CA ALA A 133 -20.72 13.80 -18.53
C ALA A 133 -19.39 14.49 -18.91
N ILE A 134 -19.48 15.69 -19.48
CA ILE A 134 -18.30 16.51 -19.82
C ILE A 134 -17.60 17.08 -18.58
N ALA A 135 -18.29 17.12 -17.43
CA ALA A 135 -17.76 17.64 -16.19
C ALA A 135 -18.29 16.85 -14.99
N TYR A 136 -17.36 16.49 -14.11
CA TYR A 136 -17.66 15.96 -12.79
C TYR A 136 -16.92 16.84 -11.76
N PRO A 137 -17.65 17.63 -10.96
CA PRO A 137 -17.04 18.43 -9.91
C PRO A 137 -16.41 17.51 -8.86
N ARG A 138 -15.28 17.95 -8.29
CA ARG A 138 -14.64 17.17 -7.20
C ARG A 138 -15.63 16.98 -6.06
N PRO A 139 -15.75 15.76 -5.52
CA PRO A 139 -16.62 15.53 -4.37
C PRO A 139 -16.10 16.33 -3.18
N GLN A 140 -17.04 16.80 -2.37
CA GLN A 140 -16.72 17.42 -1.08
C GLN A 140 -16.64 16.35 -0.01
N TYR A 141 -15.75 16.52 0.93
CA TYR A 141 -15.57 15.60 2.07
C TYR A 141 -16.01 16.28 3.35
N ARG A 142 -16.86 15.61 4.11
CA ARG A 142 -17.30 16.07 5.42
C ARG A 142 -17.33 14.86 6.36
N ASN A 143 -16.60 14.95 7.50
CA ASN A 143 -16.57 13.89 8.52
C ASN A 143 -16.26 12.47 7.93
N GLY A 144 -15.30 12.38 7.03
CA GLY A 144 -14.93 11.10 6.43
C GLY A 144 -15.91 10.56 5.37
N THR A 145 -16.97 11.31 5.05
CA THR A 145 -17.96 10.94 4.03
C THR A 145 -17.78 11.78 2.77
N SER A 146 -17.82 11.13 1.62
CA SER A 146 -17.82 11.81 0.32
C SER A 146 -19.23 12.26 -0.05
N TYR A 147 -19.36 13.53 -0.39
CA TYR A 147 -20.60 14.12 -0.94
C TYR A 147 -20.34 14.60 -2.36
N GLY A 148 -21.08 14.09 -3.30
CA GLY A 148 -20.99 14.47 -4.71
C GLY A 148 -21.63 13.41 -5.60
N LYS A 149 -21.92 13.78 -6.83
CA LYS A 149 -22.43 12.81 -7.81
C LYS A 149 -21.30 11.83 -8.17
N PRO A 150 -21.54 10.51 -8.14
CA PRO A 150 -20.60 9.53 -8.70
C PRO A 150 -20.30 9.85 -10.16
N THR A 151 -19.08 9.57 -10.60
CA THR A 151 -18.79 9.60 -12.03
C THR A 151 -19.32 8.32 -12.68
N ASP A 152 -19.95 8.47 -13.84
CA ASP A 152 -20.51 7.32 -14.55
C ASP A 152 -19.44 6.38 -15.09
N PHE A 153 -18.16 6.83 -15.08
CA PHE A 153 -17.01 6.02 -15.54
C PHE A 153 -16.85 4.69 -14.79
N PHE A 154 -17.22 4.63 -13.50
CA PHE A 154 -17.16 3.42 -12.68
C PHE A 154 -18.50 2.65 -12.64
N LEU A 155 -19.46 3.03 -13.47
CA LEU A 155 -20.79 2.43 -13.52
C LEU A 155 -21.10 1.79 -14.87
N THR A 156 -20.11 1.63 -15.75
CA THR A 156 -20.26 1.20 -17.15
C THR A 156 -20.66 -0.28 -17.33
N LEU A 157 -20.59 -1.08 -16.25
CA LEU A 157 -20.84 -2.52 -16.30
C LEU A 157 -22.30 -2.85 -16.66
N PRO A 158 -22.55 -4.03 -17.30
CA PRO A 158 -23.90 -4.48 -17.62
C PRO A 158 -24.85 -4.54 -16.43
N GLU A 159 -24.33 -4.91 -15.26
CA GLU A 159 -25.08 -5.02 -14.01
C GLU A 159 -25.37 -3.66 -13.36
N LEU A 160 -24.77 -2.56 -13.86
CA LEU A 160 -24.91 -1.20 -13.32
C LEU A 160 -25.67 -0.30 -14.29
N GLN A 161 -24.97 0.49 -15.10
CA GLN A 161 -25.60 1.42 -16.07
C GLN A 161 -25.55 0.91 -17.52
N ASP A 162 -24.85 -0.20 -17.76
CA ASP A 162 -24.70 -0.86 -19.07
C ASP A 162 -24.23 0.09 -20.20
N ASP A 163 -23.19 0.89 -19.90
CA ASP A 163 -22.54 1.69 -20.95
C ASP A 163 -21.51 0.84 -21.71
N ARG A 164 -21.99 -0.02 -22.60
CA ARG A 164 -21.17 -0.98 -23.35
C ARG A 164 -20.12 -0.32 -24.23
N LEU A 165 -20.39 0.88 -24.70
CA LEU A 165 -19.47 1.60 -25.59
C LEU A 165 -18.22 2.01 -24.81
N VAL A 166 -18.36 2.69 -23.68
CA VAL A 166 -17.22 3.06 -22.81
C VAL A 166 -16.53 1.79 -22.28
N LEU A 167 -17.29 0.79 -21.82
CA LEU A 167 -16.75 -0.47 -21.31
C LEU A 167 -15.87 -1.18 -22.35
N THR A 168 -16.20 -1.09 -23.63
CA THR A 168 -15.36 -1.66 -24.70
C THR A 168 -13.97 -1.04 -24.70
N TYR A 169 -13.86 0.28 -24.57
CA TYR A 169 -12.55 0.96 -24.51
C TYR A 169 -11.83 0.72 -23.19
N GLN A 170 -12.56 0.64 -22.07
CA GLN A 170 -11.99 0.25 -20.78
C GLN A 170 -11.36 -1.16 -20.83
N LYS A 171 -12.06 -2.14 -21.44
CA LYS A 171 -11.51 -3.48 -21.65
C LYS A 171 -10.24 -3.45 -22.49
N ARG A 172 -10.25 -2.73 -23.61
CA ARG A 172 -9.06 -2.58 -24.47
C ARG A 172 -7.85 -2.02 -23.69
N PHE A 173 -8.10 -1.00 -22.86
CA PHE A 173 -7.03 -0.44 -22.00
C PHE A 173 -6.49 -1.48 -21.01
N ALA A 174 -7.37 -2.17 -20.31
CA ALA A 174 -6.98 -3.22 -19.37
C ALA A 174 -6.23 -4.38 -20.07
N GLU A 175 -6.70 -4.82 -21.24
CA GLU A 175 -6.01 -5.83 -22.07
C GLU A 175 -4.61 -5.38 -22.47
N LYS A 176 -4.47 -4.11 -22.89
CA LYS A 176 -3.16 -3.56 -23.25
C LYS A 176 -2.23 -3.50 -22.05
N LEU A 177 -2.72 -3.08 -20.88
CA LEU A 177 -1.95 -3.11 -19.65
C LEU A 177 -1.49 -4.54 -19.31
N LEU A 178 -2.40 -5.51 -19.38
CA LEU A 178 -2.11 -6.92 -19.09
C LEU A 178 -1.11 -7.54 -20.10
N GLN A 179 -1.13 -7.13 -21.36
CA GLN A 179 -0.11 -7.54 -22.35
C GLN A 179 1.31 -7.16 -21.88
N HIS A 180 1.47 -5.99 -21.23
CA HIS A 180 2.77 -5.56 -20.67
C HIS A 180 3.09 -6.25 -19.35
N THR A 181 2.11 -6.45 -18.46
CA THR A 181 2.37 -6.90 -17.09
C THR A 181 2.44 -8.41 -16.90
N LEU A 182 1.65 -9.19 -17.64
CA LEU A 182 1.58 -10.65 -17.48
C LEU A 182 2.90 -11.42 -17.78
N PRO A 183 3.84 -10.91 -18.59
CA PRO A 183 5.17 -11.52 -18.71
C PRO A 183 6.02 -11.43 -17.43
N TYR A 184 5.64 -10.56 -16.47
CA TYR A 184 6.42 -10.26 -15.27
C TYR A 184 5.80 -10.90 -14.02
N GLY A 185 6.62 -11.55 -13.20
CA GLY A 185 6.20 -12.21 -11.95
C GLY A 185 6.27 -11.31 -10.70
N HIS A 186 6.58 -10.01 -10.84
CA HIS A 186 6.76 -9.06 -9.74
C HIS A 186 5.69 -7.97 -9.71
N VAL A 187 4.53 -8.21 -10.34
CA VAL A 187 3.42 -7.24 -10.42
C VAL A 187 2.25 -7.68 -9.54
N LEU A 188 1.77 -6.75 -8.71
CA LEU A 188 0.51 -6.84 -7.98
C LEU A 188 -0.49 -5.89 -8.62
N TYR A 189 -1.77 -6.25 -8.64
CA TYR A 189 -2.83 -5.45 -9.25
C TYR A 189 -3.75 -4.87 -8.18
N CYS A 190 -3.91 -3.55 -8.18
CA CYS A 190 -4.99 -2.86 -7.50
C CYS A 190 -5.96 -2.34 -8.56
N ILE A 191 -7.24 -2.69 -8.45
CA ILE A 191 -8.21 -2.33 -9.49
C ILE A 191 -8.40 -0.82 -9.51
N THR A 192 -8.76 -0.22 -8.38
CA THR A 192 -9.00 1.22 -8.32
C THR A 192 -8.21 1.85 -7.17
N ASN A 193 -7.55 2.96 -7.45
CA ASN A 193 -7.02 3.83 -6.42
C ASN A 193 -8.17 4.57 -5.72
N GLU A 194 -8.44 4.22 -4.46
CA GLU A 194 -9.38 4.92 -3.57
C GLU A 194 -10.83 4.94 -4.06
N ILE A 195 -11.37 3.78 -4.45
CA ILE A 195 -12.79 3.71 -4.81
C ILE A 195 -13.67 4.12 -3.62
N HIS A 196 -14.64 5.00 -3.86
CA HIS A 196 -15.51 5.52 -2.81
C HIS A 196 -16.66 4.57 -2.47
N PRO A 197 -17.21 4.66 -1.25
CA PRO A 197 -18.32 3.83 -0.78
C PRO A 197 -19.59 3.89 -1.62
N GLN A 198 -19.77 4.98 -2.36
CA GLN A 198 -20.93 5.17 -3.24
C GLN A 198 -20.92 4.32 -4.50
N TYR A 199 -19.78 3.68 -4.82
CA TYR A 199 -19.67 2.77 -5.96
C TYR A 199 -19.93 1.33 -5.52
N PRO A 200 -20.76 0.59 -6.28
CA PRO A 200 -21.03 -0.80 -5.98
C PRO A 200 -19.78 -1.67 -6.08
N PRO A 201 -19.63 -2.70 -5.22
CA PRO A 201 -18.48 -3.59 -5.25
C PRO A 201 -18.36 -4.44 -6.52
N GLU A 202 -19.45 -4.53 -7.30
CA GLU A 202 -19.51 -5.20 -8.59
C GLU A 202 -18.44 -4.69 -9.54
N TRP A 203 -18.09 -3.42 -9.50
CA TRP A 203 -16.98 -2.84 -10.26
C TRP A 203 -15.66 -3.58 -10.00
N GLY A 204 -15.24 -3.65 -8.75
CA GLY A 204 -14.02 -4.35 -8.37
C GLY A 204 -14.06 -5.84 -8.70
N TRP A 205 -15.20 -6.50 -8.42
CA TRP A 205 -15.37 -7.93 -8.71
C TRP A 205 -15.34 -8.25 -10.20
N TYR A 206 -15.91 -7.39 -11.01
CA TYR A 206 -15.88 -7.54 -12.47
C TYR A 206 -14.44 -7.49 -13.00
N TRP A 207 -13.68 -6.46 -12.64
CA TRP A 207 -12.31 -6.29 -13.11
C TRP A 207 -11.37 -7.36 -12.55
N ALA A 208 -11.57 -7.83 -11.34
CA ALA A 208 -10.82 -8.97 -10.80
C ALA A 208 -11.03 -10.24 -11.64
N ARG A 209 -12.29 -10.55 -11.98
CA ARG A 209 -12.60 -11.68 -12.87
C ARG A 209 -12.01 -11.49 -14.27
N PHE A 210 -12.11 -10.28 -14.81
CA PHE A 210 -11.55 -9.95 -16.13
C PHE A 210 -10.03 -10.16 -16.16
N ILE A 211 -9.28 -9.66 -15.17
CA ILE A 211 -7.82 -9.87 -15.07
C ILE A 211 -7.49 -11.36 -15.01
N ARG A 212 -8.20 -12.15 -14.19
CA ARG A 212 -7.97 -13.61 -14.09
C ARG A 212 -8.25 -14.33 -15.41
N GLN A 213 -9.31 -13.94 -16.10
CA GLN A 213 -9.64 -14.50 -17.42
C GLN A 213 -8.54 -14.21 -18.44
N GLN A 214 -8.05 -12.98 -18.50
CA GLN A 214 -6.97 -12.59 -19.41
C GLN A 214 -5.62 -13.23 -19.02
N ALA A 215 -5.40 -13.51 -17.75
CA ALA A 215 -4.19 -14.19 -17.28
C ALA A 215 -4.12 -15.66 -17.73
N ALA A 216 -5.25 -16.27 -18.10
CA ALA A 216 -5.31 -17.63 -18.68
C ALA A 216 -4.54 -18.68 -17.84
N GLY A 217 -4.72 -18.66 -16.51
CA GLY A 217 -4.08 -19.58 -15.55
C GLY A 217 -2.71 -19.13 -15.03
N ARG A 218 -2.14 -18.03 -15.52
CA ARG A 218 -0.95 -17.44 -14.90
C ARG A 218 -1.30 -16.88 -13.52
N PRO A 219 -0.40 -17.01 -12.52
CA PRO A 219 -0.61 -16.40 -11.21
C PRO A 219 -0.74 -14.88 -11.31
N VAL A 220 -1.84 -14.34 -10.80
CA VAL A 220 -2.07 -12.90 -10.63
C VAL A 220 -2.56 -12.64 -9.22
N PHE A 221 -2.14 -11.53 -8.63
CA PHE A 221 -2.52 -11.15 -7.27
C PHE A 221 -3.26 -9.81 -7.33
N ILE A 222 -4.51 -9.80 -6.89
CA ILE A 222 -5.46 -8.72 -7.15
C ILE A 222 -6.07 -8.23 -5.84
N THR A 223 -6.24 -6.91 -5.72
CA THR A 223 -6.95 -6.23 -4.65
C THR A 223 -7.79 -5.08 -5.16
N GLU A 224 -8.59 -4.50 -4.26
CA GLU A 224 -9.26 -3.21 -4.43
C GLU A 224 -8.89 -2.29 -3.27
N MET A 225 -8.69 -1.00 -3.54
CA MET A 225 -8.39 -0.02 -2.52
C MET A 225 -9.60 0.89 -2.27
N TYR A 226 -10.26 0.68 -1.14
CA TYR A 226 -11.36 1.53 -0.71
C TYR A 226 -10.84 2.78 0.01
N TRP A 227 -11.53 3.90 -0.18
CA TRP A 227 -11.14 5.19 0.41
C TRP A 227 -11.38 5.28 1.93
N THR A 228 -12.20 4.43 2.51
CA THR A 228 -12.62 4.49 3.91
C THR A 228 -11.52 4.01 4.87
N PRO A 229 -11.12 4.80 5.87
CA PRO A 229 -10.10 4.40 6.85
C PRO A 229 -10.59 3.36 7.87
N ASP A 230 -11.89 3.31 8.17
CA ASP A 230 -12.49 2.33 9.09
C ASP A 230 -12.70 0.98 8.41
N PHE A 231 -11.94 -0.03 8.81
CA PHE A 231 -12.05 -1.38 8.24
C PHE A 231 -13.30 -2.15 8.67
N GLN A 232 -14.07 -1.63 9.62
CA GLN A 232 -15.37 -2.17 9.97
C GLN A 232 -16.49 -1.66 9.05
N ALA A 233 -16.23 -0.64 8.26
CA ALA A 233 -17.18 -0.12 7.28
C ALA A 233 -17.54 -1.18 6.23
N ALA A 234 -18.78 -1.17 5.77
CA ALA A 234 -19.35 -2.20 4.89
C ALA A 234 -18.55 -2.40 3.57
N GLN A 235 -17.92 -1.33 3.06
CA GLN A 235 -17.12 -1.40 1.83
C GLN A 235 -15.95 -2.38 1.94
N HIS A 236 -15.29 -2.44 3.10
CA HIS A 236 -14.17 -3.35 3.29
C HIS A 236 -14.59 -4.82 3.33
N TRP A 237 -15.85 -5.11 3.67
CA TRP A 237 -16.36 -6.48 3.61
C TRP A 237 -16.36 -7.03 2.18
N ALA A 238 -16.58 -6.15 1.20
CA ALA A 238 -16.50 -6.50 -0.22
C ALA A 238 -15.14 -7.08 -0.65
N SER A 239 -14.08 -6.81 0.12
CA SER A 239 -12.74 -7.42 -0.09
C SER A 239 -12.36 -8.39 1.03
N LEU A 240 -12.60 -8.05 2.31
CA LEU A 240 -12.25 -8.92 3.46
C LEU A 240 -12.93 -10.29 3.42
N GLU A 241 -14.18 -10.35 2.93
CA GLU A 241 -14.99 -11.57 2.90
C GLU A 241 -15.04 -12.26 1.54
N ARG A 242 -14.24 -11.78 0.55
CA ARG A 242 -14.19 -12.32 -0.81
C ARG A 242 -12.80 -12.84 -1.19
N PRO A 243 -12.29 -13.86 -0.46
CA PRO A 243 -10.97 -14.44 -0.78
C PRO A 243 -10.90 -15.14 -2.14
N GLU A 244 -12.05 -15.44 -2.75
CA GLU A 244 -12.14 -15.97 -4.11
C GLU A 244 -11.97 -14.89 -5.19
N VAL A 245 -12.16 -13.62 -4.81
CA VAL A 245 -12.01 -12.45 -5.70
C VAL A 245 -10.68 -11.77 -5.49
N PHE A 246 -10.29 -11.53 -4.23
CA PHE A 246 -9.12 -10.74 -3.89
C PHE A 246 -8.07 -11.55 -3.13
N ASP A 247 -6.84 -11.50 -3.61
CA ASP A 247 -5.70 -12.28 -3.09
C ASP A 247 -5.02 -11.62 -1.89
N PHE A 248 -5.20 -10.32 -1.70
CA PHE A 248 -4.67 -9.56 -0.59
C PHE A 248 -5.59 -8.40 -0.21
N PHE A 249 -5.41 -7.86 0.97
CA PHE A 249 -6.19 -6.75 1.50
C PHE A 249 -5.35 -5.46 1.46
N GLU A 250 -5.91 -4.41 0.87
CA GLU A 250 -5.27 -3.10 0.80
C GLU A 250 -5.73 -2.22 1.97
N ALA A 251 -4.81 -1.92 2.87
CA ALA A 251 -5.04 -1.24 4.14
C ALA A 251 -4.54 0.22 4.16
N SER A 252 -4.27 0.82 3.02
CA SER A 252 -3.62 2.14 2.90
C SER A 252 -4.31 3.24 3.69
N GLN A 253 -5.65 3.25 3.70
CA GLN A 253 -6.39 4.32 4.35
C GLN A 253 -6.33 4.28 5.88
N ASN A 254 -5.85 3.18 6.47
CA ASN A 254 -5.58 3.12 7.90
C ASN A 254 -4.66 4.24 8.38
N SER A 255 -3.71 4.68 7.54
CA SER A 255 -2.80 5.80 7.86
C SER A 255 -3.47 7.18 7.92
N ALA A 256 -4.75 7.30 7.52
CA ALA A 256 -5.54 8.50 7.75
C ALA A 256 -6.10 8.59 9.19
N LEU A 257 -5.98 7.53 10.00
CA LEU A 257 -6.32 7.54 11.41
C LEU A 257 -5.17 8.13 12.22
N HIS A 258 -5.38 9.30 12.79
CA HIS A 258 -4.36 10.00 13.59
C HIS A 258 -4.27 9.48 15.03
N ASP A 259 -5.31 8.79 15.54
CA ASP A 259 -5.24 8.08 16.81
C ASP A 259 -4.40 6.80 16.67
N PRO A 260 -3.24 6.69 17.36
CA PRO A 260 -2.36 5.54 17.26
C PRO A 260 -3.00 4.22 17.66
N GLU A 261 -3.87 4.24 18.68
CA GLU A 261 -4.56 3.05 19.17
C GLU A 261 -5.64 2.60 18.19
N ALA A 262 -6.37 3.54 17.58
CA ALA A 262 -7.32 3.22 16.52
C ALA A 262 -6.62 2.61 15.30
N HIS A 263 -5.48 3.18 14.88
CA HIS A 263 -4.66 2.64 13.80
C HIS A 263 -4.25 1.19 14.07
N TRP A 264 -3.76 0.88 15.28
CA TRP A 264 -3.38 -0.47 15.68
C TRP A 264 -4.57 -1.42 15.72
N ARG A 265 -5.65 -1.05 16.44
CA ARG A 265 -6.86 -1.89 16.57
C ARG A 265 -7.49 -2.21 15.23
N ASN A 266 -7.50 -1.26 14.31
CA ASN A 266 -8.07 -1.40 12.97
C ASN A 266 -7.28 -2.43 12.14
N LEU A 267 -5.94 -2.38 12.18
CA LEU A 267 -5.09 -3.37 11.54
C LEU A 267 -5.29 -4.78 12.15
N GLN A 268 -5.37 -4.88 13.48
CA GLN A 268 -5.63 -6.16 14.15
C GLN A 268 -7.03 -6.69 13.86
N TYR A 269 -8.02 -5.81 13.67
CA TYR A 269 -9.35 -6.21 13.20
C TYR A 269 -9.28 -6.88 11.82
N ALA A 270 -8.60 -6.26 10.85
CA ALA A 270 -8.41 -6.85 9.52
C ALA A 270 -7.71 -8.23 9.60
N ARG A 271 -6.66 -8.36 10.40
CA ARG A 271 -5.97 -9.64 10.61
C ARG A 271 -6.90 -10.71 11.18
N ARG A 272 -7.74 -10.39 12.17
CA ARG A 272 -8.72 -11.35 12.73
C ARG A 272 -9.75 -11.78 11.68
N ARG A 273 -10.26 -10.84 10.87
CA ARG A 273 -11.21 -11.14 9.78
C ARG A 273 -10.61 -12.07 8.72
N LEU A 274 -9.33 -11.92 8.47
CA LEU A 274 -8.59 -12.72 7.49
C LEU A 274 -8.10 -14.08 8.06
N ALA A 275 -8.24 -14.34 9.37
CA ALA A 275 -7.61 -15.50 10.01
C ALA A 275 -8.09 -16.86 9.47
N SER A 276 -9.34 -16.98 9.03
CA SER A 276 -9.90 -18.21 8.45
C SER A 276 -9.35 -18.52 7.06
N ARG A 277 -9.00 -17.49 6.29
CA ARG A 277 -8.36 -17.56 4.96
C ARG A 277 -7.26 -16.52 4.86
N PRO A 278 -6.09 -16.78 5.51
CA PRO A 278 -5.01 -15.81 5.60
C PRO A 278 -4.48 -15.41 4.23
N ARG A 279 -4.29 -14.10 4.04
CA ARG A 279 -3.67 -13.49 2.88
C ARG A 279 -2.97 -12.18 3.27
N PRO A 280 -2.02 -11.69 2.44
CA PRO A 280 -1.25 -10.49 2.76
C PRO A 280 -2.13 -9.27 3.03
N ILE A 281 -1.66 -8.40 3.94
CA ILE A 281 -2.22 -7.07 4.18
C ILE A 281 -1.17 -6.07 3.70
N ASN A 282 -1.51 -5.29 2.68
CA ASN A 282 -0.65 -4.25 2.14
C ASN A 282 -1.04 -2.88 2.69
N HIS A 283 -0.05 -2.13 3.16
CA HIS A 283 -0.17 -0.74 3.59
C HIS A 283 0.57 0.17 2.60
N THR A 284 0.00 0.33 1.41
CA THR A 284 0.68 0.92 0.24
C THR A 284 0.84 2.43 0.33
N LYS A 285 0.05 3.09 1.18
CA LYS A 285 0.15 4.54 1.43
C LYS A 285 0.29 4.79 2.93
N THR A 286 1.47 5.20 3.36
CA THR A 286 1.67 5.77 4.70
C THR A 286 1.74 7.28 4.55
N TYR A 287 0.69 7.96 5.00
CA TYR A 287 0.59 9.42 4.96
C TYR A 287 1.40 10.06 6.07
N GLY A 288 1.69 11.35 5.90
CA GLY A 288 2.32 12.23 6.86
C GLY A 288 3.60 12.87 6.31
N ALA A 289 3.66 14.19 6.39
CA ALA A 289 4.84 15.02 6.14
C ALA A 289 4.63 16.39 6.72
N ASP A 290 5.64 16.97 7.35
CA ASP A 290 5.57 18.32 7.94
C ASP A 290 5.27 19.40 6.90
N SER A 291 5.69 19.18 5.63
CA SER A 291 5.39 20.06 4.51
C SER A 291 4.06 19.77 3.83
N GLY A 292 3.30 18.79 4.32
CA GLY A 292 2.09 18.28 3.69
C GLY A 292 0.80 18.95 4.15
N PRO A 293 -0.34 18.53 3.60
CA PRO A 293 -1.64 18.99 4.06
C PRO A 293 -1.96 18.40 5.45
N SER A 294 -2.60 19.20 6.30
CA SER A 294 -2.90 18.83 7.69
C SER A 294 -3.65 17.51 7.87
N TRP A 295 -4.50 17.15 6.92
CA TRP A 295 -5.24 15.88 6.95
C TRP A 295 -4.32 14.64 6.81
N ALA A 296 -3.13 14.80 6.25
CA ALA A 296 -2.18 13.70 6.08
C ALA A 296 -1.37 13.41 7.36
N GLY A 297 -1.32 14.35 8.30
CA GLY A 297 -0.43 14.29 9.45
C GLY A 297 0.98 14.81 9.13
N ASN A 298 1.86 14.70 10.09
CA ASN A 298 3.24 15.17 10.03
C ASN A 298 4.25 14.02 9.83
N ASP A 299 5.55 14.33 9.79
CA ASP A 299 6.64 13.35 9.67
C ASP A 299 6.58 12.27 10.75
N ARG A 300 6.30 12.67 12.01
CA ARG A 300 6.17 11.75 13.14
C ARG A 300 5.01 10.77 12.92
N HIS A 301 3.87 11.25 12.47
CA HIS A 301 2.72 10.39 12.13
C HIS A 301 3.09 9.32 11.08
N ALA A 302 3.78 9.73 10.01
CA ALA A 302 4.19 8.81 8.94
C ALA A 302 5.09 7.68 9.47
N VAL A 303 6.14 8.02 10.22
CA VAL A 303 7.08 7.01 10.71
C VAL A 303 6.45 6.12 11.77
N GLU A 304 5.59 6.64 12.63
CA GLU A 304 4.87 5.84 13.61
C GLU A 304 3.85 4.88 12.94
N CYS A 305 3.10 5.33 11.93
CA CYS A 305 2.22 4.46 11.14
C CYS A 305 3.00 3.36 10.42
N PHE A 306 4.17 3.67 9.87
CA PHE A 306 5.05 2.69 9.24
C PHE A 306 5.44 1.58 10.23
N TRP A 307 5.92 1.96 11.42
CA TRP A 307 6.37 0.98 12.42
C TRP A 307 5.23 0.22 13.07
N ARG A 308 4.10 0.88 13.39
CA ARG A 308 2.91 0.16 13.88
C ARG A 308 2.39 -0.85 12.85
N SER A 309 2.44 -0.52 11.56
CA SER A 309 2.05 -1.45 10.50
C SER A 309 3.02 -2.64 10.41
N LEU A 310 4.33 -2.40 10.51
CA LEU A 310 5.35 -3.44 10.47
C LEU A 310 5.19 -4.42 11.65
N ILE A 311 5.16 -3.90 12.86
CA ILE A 311 4.97 -4.68 14.09
C ILE A 311 3.58 -5.32 14.12
N GLY A 312 2.58 -4.64 13.59
CA GLY A 312 1.20 -5.14 13.46
C GLY A 312 1.00 -6.24 12.41
N GLY A 313 2.07 -6.66 11.72
CA GLY A 313 2.07 -7.78 10.79
C GLY A 313 1.51 -7.47 9.41
N ALA A 314 1.64 -6.25 8.93
CA ALA A 314 1.44 -5.94 7.52
C ALA A 314 2.52 -6.60 6.65
N ALA A 315 2.13 -7.12 5.50
CA ALA A 315 3.02 -7.78 4.54
C ALA A 315 3.77 -6.78 3.65
N SER A 316 3.22 -5.58 3.50
CA SER A 316 3.87 -4.48 2.84
C SER A 316 3.59 -3.14 3.52
N ILE A 317 4.60 -2.27 3.55
CA ILE A 317 4.48 -0.91 4.07
C ILE A 317 5.28 0.03 3.18
N ARG A 318 4.64 1.14 2.75
CA ARG A 318 5.28 2.08 1.83
C ARG A 318 4.93 3.52 2.19
N PHE A 319 5.95 4.38 2.29
CA PHE A 319 5.74 5.82 2.43
C PHE A 319 5.07 6.39 1.17
N HIS A 320 3.99 7.14 1.39
CA HIS A 320 3.30 7.83 0.31
C HIS A 320 4.16 8.98 -0.25
N ARG A 321 3.85 9.42 -1.46
CA ARG A 321 4.57 10.51 -2.13
C ARG A 321 4.40 11.86 -1.44
N PRO A 322 5.35 12.79 -1.58
CA PRO A 322 5.13 14.19 -1.24
C PRO A 322 3.96 14.83 -2.05
N PRO A 323 3.28 15.87 -1.51
CA PRO A 323 3.49 16.43 -0.19
C PRO A 323 2.75 15.68 0.94
N ALA A 324 1.90 14.70 0.63
CA ALA A 324 1.08 13.99 1.62
C ALA A 324 1.80 12.83 2.32
N GLY A 325 3.07 12.60 2.04
CA GLY A 325 3.89 11.56 2.65
C GLY A 325 5.38 11.83 2.42
N LEU A 326 6.22 10.99 3.04
CA LEU A 326 7.69 11.15 3.03
C LEU A 326 8.35 10.77 1.71
N GLY A 327 7.63 10.11 0.79
CA GLY A 327 8.21 9.63 -0.46
C GLY A 327 9.41 8.73 -0.22
N LEU A 328 10.53 9.08 -0.82
CA LEU A 328 11.83 8.47 -0.57
C LEU A 328 12.83 9.53 -0.02
N SER A 329 12.37 10.37 0.92
CA SER A 329 13.20 11.34 1.64
C SER A 329 14.30 10.66 2.45
N ASP A 330 15.25 11.44 2.98
CA ASP A 330 16.31 10.90 3.85
C ASP A 330 15.73 10.27 5.13
N LEU A 331 14.63 10.82 5.65
CA LEU A 331 13.91 10.24 6.78
C LEU A 331 13.33 8.86 6.40
N ALA A 332 12.61 8.76 5.28
CA ALA A 332 12.09 7.50 4.79
C ALA A 332 13.20 6.45 4.58
N VAL A 333 14.32 6.85 3.96
CA VAL A 333 15.49 5.97 3.73
C VAL A 333 16.04 5.41 5.04
N ARG A 334 16.18 6.23 6.11
CA ARG A 334 16.62 5.74 7.42
C ARG A 334 15.67 4.69 7.99
N HIS A 335 14.35 4.94 7.92
CA HIS A 335 13.36 3.99 8.42
C HIS A 335 13.32 2.67 7.63
N LEU A 336 13.50 2.72 6.30
CA LEU A 336 13.63 1.51 5.48
C LEU A 336 14.86 0.69 5.86
N ARG A 337 16.02 1.33 6.07
CA ARG A 337 17.24 0.66 6.55
C ARG A 337 17.04 0.00 7.91
N SER A 338 16.46 0.73 8.86
CA SER A 338 16.17 0.20 10.19
C SER A 338 15.20 -0.98 10.15
N ALA A 339 14.19 -0.95 9.29
CA ALA A 339 13.27 -2.07 9.09
C ALA A 339 13.99 -3.31 8.54
N ARG A 340 14.98 -3.15 7.65
CA ARG A 340 15.80 -4.27 7.17
C ARG A 340 16.72 -4.82 8.24
N LEU A 341 17.39 -3.97 9.00
CA LEU A 341 18.19 -4.41 10.16
C LEU A 341 17.36 -5.22 11.15
N LEU A 342 16.12 -4.82 11.41
CA LEU A 342 15.23 -5.61 12.25
C LEU A 342 14.88 -6.96 11.61
N ALA A 343 14.58 -6.98 10.30
CA ALA A 343 14.22 -8.21 9.59
C ALA A 343 15.38 -9.20 9.43
N GLU A 344 16.63 -8.78 9.62
CA GLU A 344 17.80 -9.67 9.64
C GLU A 344 17.90 -10.52 10.93
N VAL A 345 17.29 -10.04 12.03
CA VAL A 345 17.44 -10.67 13.36
C VAL A 345 16.11 -11.16 13.94
N PHE A 346 14.98 -10.66 13.43
CA PHE A 346 13.64 -11.02 13.89
C PHE A 346 12.83 -11.68 12.76
N ASP A 347 12.26 -12.86 13.03
CA ASP A 347 11.50 -13.64 12.06
C ASP A 347 10.04 -13.18 11.98
N PHE A 348 9.79 -12.13 11.20
CA PHE A 348 8.45 -11.62 10.92
C PHE A 348 7.51 -12.68 10.33
N PHE A 349 8.05 -13.66 9.60
CA PHE A 349 7.24 -14.65 8.88
C PHE A 349 6.65 -15.73 9.80
N ARG A 350 7.17 -15.84 11.02
CA ARG A 350 6.62 -16.71 12.09
C ARG A 350 5.91 -15.90 13.17
N ALA A 351 6.07 -14.58 13.16
CA ALA A 351 5.61 -13.72 14.23
C ALA A 351 4.09 -13.53 14.25
N VAL A 352 3.56 -13.35 15.44
CA VAL A 352 2.17 -13.03 15.73
C VAL A 352 2.14 -11.68 16.46
N PRO A 353 1.46 -10.65 15.92
CA PRO A 353 1.27 -9.39 16.63
C PRO A 353 0.48 -9.58 17.92
N GLY A 354 0.86 -8.85 18.96
CA GLY A 354 0.16 -8.81 20.26
C GLY A 354 -1.16 -8.03 20.12
N ALA A 355 -2.21 -8.69 19.63
CA ALA A 355 -3.54 -8.10 19.59
C ALA A 355 -3.95 -7.66 21.00
N GLU A 356 -4.60 -6.49 21.11
CA GLU A 356 -5.01 -5.92 22.41
C GLU A 356 -3.84 -5.77 23.41
N HIS A 357 -2.60 -5.63 22.89
CA HIS A 357 -1.35 -5.50 23.65
C HIS A 357 -1.06 -6.65 24.62
N ARG A 358 -1.59 -7.85 24.35
CA ARG A 358 -1.31 -9.05 25.16
C ARG A 358 0.19 -9.27 25.29
N GLY A 359 0.64 -9.52 26.51
CA GLY A 359 2.05 -9.74 26.85
C GLY A 359 2.78 -8.47 27.24
N LEU A 360 2.17 -7.29 27.20
CA LEU A 360 2.71 -6.04 27.75
C LEU A 360 1.87 -5.53 28.92
N PHE A 361 2.52 -5.14 30.02
CA PHE A 361 1.91 -4.56 31.20
C PHE A 361 2.49 -3.16 31.47
N GLY A 362 1.75 -2.36 32.24
CA GLY A 362 2.17 -1.00 32.59
C GLY A 362 2.21 0.00 31.43
N ARG A 363 1.66 -0.39 30.30
CA ARG A 363 1.68 0.39 29.05
C ARG A 363 0.71 1.56 29.06
N ALA A 364 1.19 2.76 28.75
CA ALA A 364 0.35 3.91 28.40
C ALA A 364 -0.06 3.88 26.91
N PRO A 365 -1.11 4.65 26.51
CA PRO A 365 -1.48 4.77 25.09
C PRO A 365 -0.29 5.21 24.23
N ASN A 366 -0.12 4.58 23.07
CA ASN A 366 0.99 4.79 22.12
C ASN A 366 2.41 4.61 22.68
N GLU A 367 2.59 3.95 23.81
CA GLU A 367 3.90 3.77 24.41
C GLU A 367 4.70 2.62 23.79
N ALA A 368 4.07 1.45 23.56
CA ALA A 368 4.75 0.30 22.99
C ALA A 368 3.80 -0.63 22.22
N TYR A 369 4.34 -1.35 21.24
CA TYR A 369 3.61 -2.32 20.41
C TYR A 369 4.44 -3.59 20.24
N LEU A 370 3.82 -4.75 20.48
CA LEU A 370 4.48 -6.05 20.49
C LEU A 370 4.15 -6.91 19.28
N THR A 371 5.15 -7.59 18.73
CA THR A 371 5.00 -8.80 17.94
C THR A 371 5.96 -9.87 18.44
N SER A 372 5.60 -11.16 18.34
CA SER A 372 6.44 -12.23 18.86
C SER A 372 6.40 -13.51 18.04
N VAL A 373 7.50 -14.22 17.97
CA VAL A 373 7.53 -15.65 17.72
C VAL A 373 7.42 -16.31 19.09
N PRO A 374 6.27 -16.91 19.45
CA PRO A 374 5.99 -17.34 20.81
C PRO A 374 7.14 -18.16 21.43
N ASN A 375 7.57 -17.77 22.62
CA ASN A 375 8.65 -18.36 23.40
C ASN A 375 10.06 -18.31 22.79
N GLU A 376 10.22 -17.73 21.60
CA GLU A 376 11.51 -17.70 20.90
C GLU A 376 12.03 -16.28 20.68
N GLN A 377 11.17 -15.37 20.16
CA GLN A 377 11.58 -14.00 19.84
C GLN A 377 10.47 -13.00 20.16
N TYR A 378 10.86 -11.81 20.58
CA TYR A 378 9.96 -10.69 20.84
C TYR A 378 10.53 -9.43 20.21
N ALA A 379 9.70 -8.65 19.52
CA ALA A 379 10.04 -7.32 19.02
C ALA A 379 9.01 -6.31 19.55
N ILE A 380 9.48 -5.31 20.29
CA ILE A 380 8.65 -4.30 20.93
C ILE A 380 9.07 -2.93 20.41
N TYR A 381 8.17 -2.27 19.71
CA TYR A 381 8.36 -0.93 19.16
C TYR A 381 7.93 0.13 20.16
N PHE A 382 8.80 1.10 20.45
CA PHE A 382 8.57 2.28 21.29
C PHE A 382 8.60 3.52 20.40
N PRO A 383 7.46 4.22 20.20
CA PRO A 383 7.39 5.45 19.37
C PRO A 383 8.17 6.64 19.91
N ASP A 384 8.33 6.77 21.24
CA ASP A 384 9.00 7.93 21.87
C ASP A 384 9.71 7.56 23.19
N GLY A 385 10.36 6.41 23.23
CA GLY A 385 10.89 5.89 24.48
C GLY A 385 9.79 5.37 25.40
N GLY A 386 10.04 5.32 26.70
CA GLY A 386 9.09 4.79 27.68
C GLY A 386 9.54 3.50 28.32
N SER A 387 8.66 2.90 29.15
CA SER A 387 8.91 1.67 29.88
C SER A 387 7.67 0.78 29.93
N VAL A 388 7.83 -0.50 29.67
CA VAL A 388 6.76 -1.51 29.81
C VAL A 388 7.32 -2.79 30.42
N GLU A 389 6.46 -3.59 31.02
CA GLU A 389 6.82 -4.97 31.45
C GLU A 389 6.42 -5.97 30.35
N LEU A 390 7.36 -6.79 29.90
CA LEU A 390 7.10 -7.93 29.02
C LEU A 390 6.83 -9.17 29.87
N ASP A 391 5.73 -9.85 29.61
CA ASP A 391 5.37 -11.09 30.28
C ASP A 391 6.18 -12.28 29.74
N LEU A 392 7.11 -12.77 30.54
CA LEU A 392 7.88 -13.99 30.31
C LEU A 392 7.73 -15.01 31.46
N VAL A 393 6.66 -14.90 32.29
CA VAL A 393 6.48 -15.71 33.51
C VAL A 393 6.51 -17.21 33.23
N GLU A 394 5.92 -17.66 32.12
CA GLU A 394 5.90 -19.06 31.72
C GLU A 394 6.90 -19.39 30.58
N VAL A 395 7.84 -18.52 30.35
CA VAL A 395 8.82 -18.67 29.26
C VAL A 395 10.21 -18.87 29.85
N PRO A 396 10.69 -20.14 29.98
CA PRO A 396 11.98 -20.41 30.54
C PRO A 396 13.12 -20.07 29.58
N GLY A 397 14.31 -19.90 30.16
CA GLY A 397 15.55 -19.72 29.41
C GLY A 397 16.16 -18.34 29.57
N SER A 398 17.26 -18.13 28.88
CA SER A 398 18.00 -16.87 28.81
C SER A 398 17.80 -16.26 27.43
N PHE A 399 17.61 -14.96 27.39
CA PHE A 399 17.40 -14.21 26.14
C PHE A 399 18.55 -13.22 25.94
N THR A 400 18.87 -12.98 24.67
CA THR A 400 19.68 -11.86 24.25
C THR A 400 18.75 -10.66 23.96
N LEU A 401 18.87 -9.60 24.72
CA LEU A 401 18.19 -8.31 24.48
C LEU A 401 19.11 -7.35 23.73
N ARG A 402 18.60 -6.73 22.67
CA ARG A 402 19.25 -5.65 21.92
C ARG A 402 18.22 -4.58 21.58
N TRP A 403 18.68 -3.34 21.52
CA TRP A 403 17.86 -2.22 21.11
C TRP A 403 18.30 -1.68 19.76
N LEU A 404 17.36 -1.52 18.84
CA LEU A 404 17.57 -0.82 17.58
C LEU A 404 17.20 0.65 17.76
N ASN A 405 18.18 1.55 17.65
CA ASN A 405 17.91 2.97 17.43
C ASN A 405 17.44 3.16 15.99
N ILE A 406 16.14 3.42 15.81
CA ILE A 406 15.54 3.54 14.48
C ILE A 406 16.09 4.74 13.71
N GLY A 407 16.23 5.89 14.39
CA GLY A 407 16.70 7.13 13.79
C GLY A 407 18.14 7.07 13.29
N GLU A 408 18.97 6.23 13.92
CA GLU A 408 20.41 6.05 13.59
C GLU A 408 20.69 4.79 12.79
N SER A 409 19.71 3.89 12.62
CA SER A 409 19.87 2.56 12.03
C SER A 409 21.02 1.79 12.67
N ARG A 410 21.06 1.74 14.03
CA ARG A 410 22.15 1.15 14.80
C ARG A 410 21.66 0.34 15.99
N TRP A 411 22.29 -0.80 16.22
CA TRP A 411 22.06 -1.65 17.38
C TRP A 411 22.89 -1.20 18.60
N THR A 412 22.30 -1.32 19.80
CA THR A 412 23.06 -1.30 21.06
C THR A 412 23.83 -2.59 21.24
N PRO A 413 24.82 -2.62 22.17
CA PRO A 413 25.39 -3.87 22.65
C PRO A 413 24.33 -4.84 23.16
N ALA A 414 24.58 -6.13 22.99
CA ALA A 414 23.71 -7.19 23.49
C ALA A 414 23.79 -7.30 25.03
N GLN A 415 22.65 -7.55 25.65
CA GLN A 415 22.52 -7.81 27.08
C GLN A 415 21.87 -9.20 27.27
N GLU A 416 22.24 -9.90 28.32
CA GLU A 416 21.59 -11.13 28.71
C GLU A 416 20.49 -10.83 29.73
N VAL A 417 19.29 -11.42 29.49
CA VAL A 417 18.14 -11.29 30.38
C VAL A 417 17.50 -12.67 30.59
N SER A 418 16.91 -12.91 31.76
CA SER A 418 16.29 -14.20 32.10
C SER A 418 14.79 -14.18 31.82
N GLY A 419 14.26 -15.30 31.37
CA GLY A 419 12.84 -15.62 31.37
C GLY A 419 12.31 -15.98 32.77
N ASN A 420 11.14 -16.63 32.84
CA ASN A 420 10.41 -17.00 34.04
C ASN A 420 10.03 -15.84 34.97
N ALA A 421 9.98 -14.63 34.46
CA ALA A 421 9.58 -13.42 35.20
C ALA A 421 8.99 -12.38 34.26
N ARG A 422 8.35 -11.36 34.82
CA ARG A 422 8.10 -10.13 34.06
C ARG A 422 9.42 -9.36 33.92
N LEU A 423 9.71 -8.97 32.70
CA LEU A 423 10.91 -8.23 32.35
C LEU A 423 10.57 -6.77 32.10
N GLU A 424 11.11 -5.88 32.91
CA GLU A 424 11.04 -4.45 32.65
C GLU A 424 11.91 -4.10 31.43
N LEU A 425 11.32 -3.42 30.47
CA LEU A 425 11.97 -2.92 29.27
C LEU A 425 11.90 -1.38 29.25
N GLN A 426 13.01 -0.76 29.63
CA GLN A 426 13.19 0.70 29.59
C GLN A 426 13.92 1.08 28.30
N ALA A 427 13.28 1.87 27.43
CA ALA A 427 13.96 2.38 26.24
C ALA A 427 15.19 3.22 26.61
N PRO A 428 16.31 3.12 25.87
CA PRO A 428 17.57 3.76 26.26
C PRO A 428 17.51 5.29 26.32
N ALA A 429 16.62 5.92 25.56
CA ALA A 429 16.42 7.37 25.53
C ALA A 429 15.06 7.71 24.90
N LYS A 430 14.70 9.01 24.88
CA LYS A 430 13.64 9.52 24.02
C LYS A 430 13.94 9.21 22.55
N GLY A 431 12.88 9.07 21.76
CA GLY A 431 12.95 8.73 20.33
C GLY A 431 12.46 7.33 20.05
N GLN A 432 12.65 6.89 18.81
CA GLN A 432 12.07 5.65 18.32
C GLN A 432 13.03 4.48 18.48
N TRP A 433 12.56 3.43 19.15
CA TRP A 433 13.35 2.23 19.45
C TRP A 433 12.58 0.94 19.16
N VAL A 434 13.33 -0.13 18.87
CA VAL A 434 12.80 -1.49 18.95
C VAL A 434 13.64 -2.32 19.88
N ALA A 435 13.05 -2.85 20.96
CA ALA A 435 13.64 -3.91 21.76
C ALA A 435 13.46 -5.24 21.05
N VAL A 436 14.53 -6.01 20.89
CA VAL A 436 14.48 -7.38 20.35
C VAL A 436 15.06 -8.33 21.36
N LEU A 437 14.24 -9.31 21.75
CA LEU A 437 14.66 -10.44 22.55
C LEU A 437 14.74 -11.69 21.67
N SER A 438 15.80 -12.46 21.82
CA SER A 438 15.95 -13.76 21.14
C SER A 438 16.42 -14.80 22.14
N LEU A 439 15.70 -15.94 22.22
CA LEU A 439 16.06 -17.05 23.09
C LEU A 439 17.46 -17.56 22.72
N ARG A 440 18.33 -17.72 23.71
CA ARG A 440 19.65 -18.32 23.54
C ARG A 440 19.50 -19.84 23.46
N LYS A 441 20.05 -20.40 22.41
CA LYS A 441 20.12 -21.88 22.21
C LYS A 441 21.24 -22.48 23.00
#